data_bc50963dafe117d1d2668e439c02b43c
#
_entry.id   bc50963dafe117d1d2668e439c02b43c
#
_cell.length_a   1.000
_cell.length_b   1.000
_cell.length_c   1.000
_cell.angle_alpha   90.00
_cell.angle_beta   90.00
_cell.angle_gamma   90.00
#
_symmetry.space_group_name_H-M   'P 1'
#
loop_
_entity.id
_entity.type
_entity.pdbx_description
1 polymer ?
#
loop_
_entity_poly.entity_id
_entity_poly.type
_entity_poly.pdbx_seq_one_letter_code
_entity_poly.pdbx_strand_id
1 'polypeptide(L)'
;MATKYLALLTNIGAAKLAKATALGTKVEITQLAVGDGNGVLPTPTPAQTALVHERRRAPLNMLTVDPANVSQIIAEQVIPEDVGGWWIREIGLFDKDGDMVAIANCAETYKPQLQEGSGRVQVIRVILIVSSTEAVTLKIDPAVVLATRQYVDSQLRAHEQSRNHPDASTTEKGFVQLSSSVTSDSESQAATPKAVKIAMDNANARLAKERNLSDLPNPALARQNLQLGDSSTKNTGTTANTVAAGDDARITGAMQKSQNGADIQDVAKFL
;
A
#
# COMPACT_ATOMS: atom_id res chain seq x y z
N MET A 1 26.60 -43.34 25.38
CA MET A 1 26.93 -43.38 23.95
C MET A 1 27.75 -42.14 23.65
N ALA A 2 28.92 -42.28 23.02
CA ALA A 2 29.69 -41.12 22.59
C ALA A 2 28.90 -40.35 21.52
N THR A 3 28.78 -39.03 21.67
CA THR A 3 28.09 -38.18 20.73
C THR A 3 28.87 -38.18 19.41
N LYS A 4 28.28 -38.70 18.33
CA LYS A 4 28.93 -38.84 17.02
C LYS A 4 29.15 -37.49 16.34
N TYR A 5 28.26 -36.53 16.58
CA TYR A 5 28.30 -35.19 15.99
C TYR A 5 28.52 -34.16 17.08
N LEU A 6 29.46 -33.27 16.86
CA LEU A 6 29.94 -32.28 17.83
C LEU A 6 30.04 -30.92 17.14
N ALA A 7 29.63 -29.87 17.84
CA ALA A 7 29.93 -28.49 17.51
C ALA A 7 30.58 -27.83 18.74
N LEU A 8 31.75 -27.24 18.56
CA LEU A 8 32.52 -26.68 19.66
C LEU A 8 33.29 -25.42 19.25
N LEU A 9 33.57 -24.57 20.22
CA LEU A 9 34.47 -23.44 20.04
C LEU A 9 35.90 -23.93 19.84
N THR A 10 36.63 -23.29 18.93
CA THR A 10 38.09 -23.44 18.91
C THR A 10 38.72 -22.67 20.04
N ASN A 11 40.00 -22.96 20.34
CA ASN A 11 40.76 -22.21 21.35
C ASN A 11 40.80 -20.72 21.04
N ILE A 12 40.90 -20.36 19.74
CA ILE A 12 40.87 -18.97 19.26
C ILE A 12 39.49 -18.38 19.50
N GLY A 13 38.43 -19.10 19.15
CA GLY A 13 37.05 -18.63 19.34
C GLY A 13 36.70 -18.41 20.80
N ALA A 14 37.09 -19.34 21.68
CA ALA A 14 36.91 -19.24 23.13
C ALA A 14 37.63 -18.02 23.71
N ALA A 15 38.88 -17.78 23.29
CA ALA A 15 39.68 -16.65 23.74
C ALA A 15 39.08 -15.30 23.25
N LYS A 16 38.66 -15.25 21.99
CA LYS A 16 38.01 -14.04 21.43
C LYS A 16 36.68 -13.72 22.13
N LEU A 17 35.85 -14.73 22.40
CA LEU A 17 34.58 -14.53 23.12
C LEU A 17 34.80 -14.09 24.57
N ALA A 18 35.76 -14.71 25.28
CA ALA A 18 36.11 -14.32 26.64
C ALA A 18 36.61 -12.85 26.69
N LYS A 19 37.48 -12.46 25.75
CA LYS A 19 37.95 -11.08 25.61
C LYS A 19 36.81 -10.12 25.28
N ALA A 20 35.92 -10.48 24.37
CA ALA A 20 34.78 -9.67 24.02
C ALA A 20 33.84 -9.43 25.20
N THR A 21 33.54 -10.48 25.98
CA THR A 21 32.74 -10.39 27.21
C THR A 21 33.41 -9.48 28.25
N ALA A 22 34.69 -9.60 28.44
CA ALA A 22 35.43 -8.79 29.43
C ALA A 22 35.51 -7.29 29.03
N LEU A 23 35.59 -6.99 27.76
CA LEU A 23 35.76 -5.63 27.26
C LEU A 23 34.43 -4.99 26.80
N GLY A 24 33.28 -5.68 26.87
CA GLY A 24 32.01 -5.22 26.38
C GLY A 24 31.99 -5.04 24.85
N THR A 25 32.89 -5.74 24.12
CA THR A 25 32.93 -5.76 22.67
C THR A 25 32.22 -7.00 22.11
N LYS A 26 32.14 -7.13 20.79
CA LYS A 26 31.48 -8.27 20.14
C LYS A 26 32.38 -8.96 19.12
N VAL A 27 32.26 -10.27 19.03
CA VAL A 27 32.88 -11.07 17.98
C VAL A 27 31.95 -11.06 16.77
N GLU A 28 32.46 -10.66 15.61
CA GLU A 28 31.71 -10.63 14.36
C GLU A 28 32.00 -11.92 13.57
N ILE A 29 31.10 -12.90 13.67
CA ILE A 29 31.13 -14.12 12.85
C ILE A 29 30.51 -13.80 11.52
N THR A 30 31.30 -13.88 10.44
CA THR A 30 30.90 -13.36 9.11
C THR A 30 30.75 -14.44 8.05
N GLN A 31 31.45 -15.57 8.20
CA GLN A 31 31.49 -16.61 7.18
C GLN A 31 31.28 -18.01 7.78
N LEU A 32 30.72 -18.90 6.99
CA LEU A 32 30.63 -20.32 7.21
C LEU A 32 31.34 -21.04 6.09
N ALA A 33 32.23 -21.98 6.44
CA ALA A 33 32.84 -22.89 5.50
C ALA A 33 32.33 -24.33 5.73
N VAL A 34 32.27 -25.09 4.64
CA VAL A 34 31.97 -26.52 4.65
C VAL A 34 33.10 -27.28 3.97
N GLY A 35 33.35 -28.48 4.46
CA GLY A 35 34.38 -29.34 3.92
C GLY A 35 33.93 -30.80 3.88
N ASP A 36 34.67 -31.62 3.15
CA ASP A 36 34.40 -33.05 2.99
C ASP A 36 35.26 -33.96 3.87
N GLY A 37 36.08 -33.38 4.76
CA GLY A 37 36.95 -34.14 5.67
C GLY A 37 37.96 -35.02 4.94
N ASN A 38 38.28 -34.70 3.68
CA ASN A 38 39.15 -35.54 2.82
C ASN A 38 38.64 -37.00 2.69
N GLY A 39 37.31 -37.16 2.59
CA GLY A 39 36.65 -38.47 2.41
C GLY A 39 36.32 -39.21 3.73
N VAL A 40 36.69 -38.68 4.89
CA VAL A 40 36.42 -39.29 6.20
C VAL A 40 35.68 -38.29 7.10
N LEU A 41 34.79 -38.78 7.96
CA LEU A 41 34.15 -37.94 8.97
C LEU A 41 35.18 -37.49 10.01
N PRO A 42 35.54 -36.19 10.09
CA PRO A 42 36.54 -35.75 11.03
C PRO A 42 35.97 -35.65 12.47
N THR A 43 36.82 -35.77 13.46
CA THR A 43 36.45 -35.47 14.85
C THR A 43 36.92 -34.04 15.14
N PRO A 44 36.03 -33.11 15.42
CA PRO A 44 36.37 -31.72 15.72
C PRO A 44 37.23 -31.64 17.01
N THR A 45 38.24 -30.80 16.98
CA THR A 45 39.06 -30.49 18.18
C THR A 45 39.19 -28.97 18.37
N PRO A 46 39.28 -28.50 19.63
CA PRO A 46 39.42 -27.05 19.91
C PRO A 46 40.74 -26.45 19.37
N ALA A 47 41.74 -27.28 19.14
CA ALA A 47 43.04 -26.82 18.63
C ALA A 47 43.05 -26.53 17.12
N GLN A 48 42.02 -26.90 16.40
CA GLN A 48 41.96 -26.69 14.97
C GLN A 48 41.84 -25.21 14.63
N THR A 49 42.51 -24.78 13.56
CA THR A 49 42.49 -23.43 13.01
C THR A 49 41.95 -23.40 11.59
N ALA A 50 41.73 -24.57 10.99
CA ALA A 50 41.18 -24.75 9.64
C ALA A 50 40.39 -26.06 9.57
N LEU A 51 39.51 -26.18 8.55
CA LEU A 51 38.90 -27.45 8.18
C LEU A 51 39.95 -28.41 7.64
N VAL A 52 39.66 -29.71 7.70
CA VAL A 52 40.56 -30.76 7.17
C VAL A 52 40.65 -30.62 5.65
N HIS A 53 39.52 -30.41 4.97
CA HIS A 53 39.47 -30.19 3.55
C HIS A 53 38.29 -29.28 3.18
N GLU A 54 38.55 -27.99 3.17
CA GLU A 54 37.55 -26.97 2.84
C GLU A 54 37.16 -27.06 1.39
N ARG A 55 35.86 -27.13 1.12
CA ARG A 55 35.28 -27.12 -0.25
C ARG A 55 34.67 -25.79 -0.60
N ARG A 56 34.09 -25.11 0.36
CA ARG A 56 33.43 -23.82 0.14
C ARG A 56 33.47 -22.98 1.39
N ARG A 57 33.74 -21.69 1.23
CA ARG A 57 33.56 -20.66 2.25
C ARG A 57 32.72 -19.52 1.67
N ALA A 58 31.70 -19.06 2.40
CA ALA A 58 30.87 -17.96 1.96
C ALA A 58 30.29 -17.21 3.18
N PRO A 59 29.78 -15.99 2.97
CA PRO A 59 29.11 -15.23 4.03
C PRO A 59 27.94 -16.01 4.66
N LEU A 60 27.74 -15.79 5.95
CA LEU A 60 26.54 -16.26 6.65
C LEU A 60 25.30 -15.56 6.12
N ASN A 61 24.21 -16.30 5.98
CA ASN A 61 22.90 -15.74 5.70
C ASN A 61 22.19 -15.31 6.97
N MET A 62 22.37 -16.09 8.05
CA MET A 62 21.74 -15.77 9.34
C MET A 62 22.66 -16.17 10.50
N LEU A 63 22.68 -15.34 11.54
CA LEU A 63 23.27 -15.63 12.84
C LEU A 63 22.34 -15.05 13.91
N THR A 64 21.67 -15.93 14.66
CA THR A 64 20.67 -15.55 15.65
C THR A 64 20.88 -16.29 16.97
N VAL A 65 20.29 -15.80 18.05
CA VAL A 65 20.16 -16.56 19.31
C VAL A 65 19.06 -17.60 19.11
N ASP A 66 19.27 -18.80 19.66
CA ASP A 66 18.24 -19.84 19.63
C ASP A 66 17.05 -19.41 20.52
N PRO A 67 15.83 -19.31 19.98
CA PRO A 67 14.66 -18.97 20.78
C PRO A 67 14.36 -19.96 21.92
N ALA A 68 14.81 -21.21 21.79
CA ALA A 68 14.63 -22.26 22.80
C ALA A 68 15.71 -22.25 23.86
N ASN A 69 16.89 -21.67 23.60
CA ASN A 69 18.01 -21.64 24.54
C ASN A 69 18.92 -20.43 24.32
N VAL A 70 18.80 -19.45 25.20
CA VAL A 70 19.54 -18.17 25.13
C VAL A 70 21.09 -18.33 25.26
N SER A 71 21.61 -19.51 25.62
CA SER A 71 23.02 -19.80 25.61
C SER A 71 23.50 -20.44 24.31
N GLN A 72 22.67 -20.45 23.29
CA GLN A 72 22.97 -21.01 21.98
C GLN A 72 22.79 -19.97 20.87
N ILE A 73 23.66 -20.04 19.89
CA ILE A 73 23.52 -19.31 18.64
C ILE A 73 23.31 -20.29 17.49
N ILE A 74 22.51 -19.85 16.52
CA ILE A 74 22.24 -20.60 15.29
C ILE A 74 22.88 -19.83 14.14
N ALA A 75 23.81 -20.48 13.44
CA ALA A 75 24.44 -19.97 12.23
C ALA A 75 23.89 -20.73 11.01
N GLU A 76 23.50 -20.00 10.00
CA GLU A 76 22.96 -20.60 8.77
C GLU A 76 23.66 -20.05 7.52
N GLN A 77 23.84 -20.96 6.57
CA GLN A 77 24.28 -20.63 5.21
C GLN A 77 23.47 -21.42 4.20
N VAL A 78 23.08 -20.74 3.13
CA VAL A 78 22.43 -21.34 1.97
C VAL A 78 23.47 -21.66 0.91
N ILE A 79 23.48 -22.90 0.45
CA ILE A 79 24.28 -23.33 -0.69
C ILE A 79 23.35 -23.45 -1.90
N PRO A 80 23.51 -22.60 -2.93
CA PRO A 80 22.65 -22.61 -4.10
C PRO A 80 22.83 -23.88 -4.96
N GLU A 81 21.94 -24.07 -5.92
CA GLU A 81 21.87 -25.31 -6.70
C GLU A 81 23.04 -25.47 -7.71
N ASP A 82 23.63 -24.38 -8.14
CA ASP A 82 24.78 -24.33 -9.05
C ASP A 82 26.12 -24.65 -8.38
N VAL A 83 26.13 -24.76 -7.05
CA VAL A 83 27.30 -25.04 -6.24
C VAL A 83 27.17 -26.42 -5.57
N GLY A 84 28.15 -27.31 -5.77
CA GLY A 84 28.07 -28.67 -5.24
C GLY A 84 29.08 -29.61 -5.90
N GLY A 85 28.69 -30.88 -6.02
CA GLY A 85 29.55 -31.94 -6.55
C GLY A 85 30.44 -32.59 -5.48
N TRP A 86 30.11 -32.43 -4.16
CA TRP A 86 30.94 -32.91 -3.05
C TRP A 86 30.11 -33.24 -1.81
N TRP A 87 30.74 -34.01 -0.91
CA TRP A 87 30.15 -34.33 0.39
C TRP A 87 30.43 -33.25 1.42
N ILE A 88 29.49 -33.06 2.33
CA ILE A 88 29.63 -32.21 3.51
C ILE A 88 29.82 -33.12 4.73
N ARG A 89 30.90 -32.93 5.45
CA ARG A 89 31.22 -33.69 6.66
C ARG A 89 31.69 -32.81 7.81
N GLU A 90 32.19 -31.61 7.49
CA GLU A 90 32.70 -30.66 8.45
C GLU A 90 32.22 -29.25 8.15
N ILE A 91 32.12 -28.43 9.18
CA ILE A 91 31.63 -27.08 9.14
C ILE A 91 32.51 -26.21 10.02
N GLY A 92 32.90 -25.03 9.52
CA GLY A 92 33.67 -24.03 10.27
C GLY A 92 32.98 -22.68 10.28
N LEU A 93 32.98 -21.99 11.41
CA LEU A 93 32.56 -20.59 11.50
C LEU A 93 33.79 -19.70 11.62
N PHE A 94 33.82 -18.64 10.84
CA PHE A 94 34.93 -17.71 10.75
C PHE A 94 34.49 -16.29 11.05
N ASP A 95 35.35 -15.56 11.78
CA ASP A 95 35.11 -14.16 12.07
C ASP A 95 35.59 -13.24 10.94
N LYS A 96 35.45 -11.93 11.14
CA LYS A 96 35.88 -10.91 10.18
C LYS A 96 37.40 -10.89 9.95
N ASP A 97 38.18 -11.37 10.93
CA ASP A 97 39.64 -11.41 10.84
C ASP A 97 40.11 -12.66 10.07
N GLY A 98 39.18 -13.59 9.75
CA GLY A 98 39.46 -14.85 9.09
C GLY A 98 39.86 -15.99 10.02
N ASP A 99 39.74 -15.77 11.33
CA ASP A 99 40.03 -16.81 12.34
C ASP A 99 38.85 -17.78 12.51
N MET A 100 39.12 -19.06 12.56
CA MET A 100 38.12 -20.08 12.83
C MET A 100 37.70 -20.06 14.31
N VAL A 101 36.48 -19.58 14.58
CA VAL A 101 35.95 -19.43 15.94
C VAL A 101 35.19 -20.66 16.44
N ALA A 102 34.67 -21.45 15.53
CA ALA A 102 33.99 -22.70 15.87
C ALA A 102 34.14 -23.73 14.75
N ILE A 103 34.10 -25.01 15.17
CA ILE A 103 34.17 -26.14 14.24
C ILE A 103 33.11 -27.17 14.64
N ALA A 104 32.53 -27.83 13.64
CA ALA A 104 31.58 -28.91 13.81
C ALA A 104 31.81 -30.01 12.78
N ASN A 105 31.40 -31.23 13.11
CA ASN A 105 31.13 -32.25 12.12
C ASN A 105 29.63 -32.46 11.99
N CYS A 106 29.20 -33.04 10.88
CA CYS A 106 27.79 -33.30 10.62
C CYS A 106 27.56 -34.65 9.96
N ALA A 107 26.29 -35.06 9.90
CA ALA A 107 25.93 -36.26 9.13
C ALA A 107 26.33 -36.04 7.65
N GLU A 108 27.00 -37.05 7.12
CA GLU A 108 27.48 -37.00 5.73
C GLU A 108 26.33 -36.74 4.76
N THR A 109 26.44 -35.69 4.01
CA THR A 109 25.40 -35.28 3.05
C THR A 109 26.06 -34.91 1.73
N TYR A 110 25.62 -35.53 0.65
CA TYR A 110 26.05 -35.13 -0.69
C TYR A 110 25.28 -33.88 -1.15
N LYS A 111 26.00 -32.88 -1.58
CA LYS A 111 25.46 -31.68 -2.20
C LYS A 111 25.58 -31.78 -3.72
N PRO A 112 24.48 -32.13 -4.45
CA PRO A 112 24.54 -32.20 -5.89
C PRO A 112 24.70 -30.81 -6.50
N GLN A 113 25.32 -30.74 -7.66
CA GLN A 113 25.43 -29.57 -8.49
C GLN A 113 24.48 -29.67 -9.68
N LEU A 114 23.89 -28.56 -10.11
CA LEU A 114 22.90 -28.56 -11.21
C LEU A 114 23.45 -29.19 -12.50
N GLN A 115 24.73 -29.04 -12.77
CA GLN A 115 25.42 -29.61 -13.91
C GLN A 115 25.44 -31.16 -13.90
N GLU A 116 25.18 -31.81 -12.77
CA GLU A 116 25.02 -33.26 -12.66
C GLU A 116 23.62 -33.74 -13.06
N GLY A 117 22.76 -32.84 -13.59
CA GLY A 117 21.41 -33.15 -14.04
C GLY A 117 20.34 -33.00 -12.94
N SER A 118 20.74 -32.72 -11.69
CA SER A 118 19.80 -32.47 -10.57
C SER A 118 20.47 -31.54 -9.56
N GLY A 119 19.99 -30.30 -9.47
CA GLY A 119 20.41 -29.33 -8.47
C GLY A 119 19.52 -29.34 -7.25
N ARG A 120 20.05 -28.90 -6.11
CA ARG A 120 19.29 -28.70 -4.87
C ARG A 120 19.86 -27.55 -4.08
N VAL A 121 19.02 -26.62 -3.66
CA VAL A 121 19.39 -25.64 -2.62
C VAL A 121 19.52 -26.37 -1.29
N GLN A 122 20.58 -26.16 -0.55
CA GLN A 122 20.80 -26.78 0.75
C GLN A 122 21.09 -25.71 1.80
N VAL A 123 20.37 -25.77 2.92
CA VAL A 123 20.63 -24.94 4.09
C VAL A 123 21.52 -25.72 5.06
N ILE A 124 22.64 -25.14 5.40
CA ILE A 124 23.52 -25.62 6.47
C ILE A 124 23.22 -24.83 7.72
N ARG A 125 22.87 -25.53 8.81
CA ARG A 125 22.57 -24.93 10.10
C ARG A 125 23.45 -25.53 11.15
N VAL A 126 24.14 -24.68 11.93
CA VAL A 126 24.97 -25.08 13.07
C VAL A 126 24.44 -24.40 14.30
N ILE A 127 24.26 -25.21 15.37
CA ILE A 127 23.93 -24.71 16.69
C ILE A 127 25.20 -24.77 17.54
N LEU A 128 25.59 -23.63 18.08
CA LEU A 128 26.82 -23.52 18.90
C LEU A 128 26.45 -22.99 20.28
N ILE A 129 26.94 -23.71 21.31
CA ILE A 129 26.82 -23.28 22.70
C ILE A 129 27.91 -22.25 22.97
N VAL A 130 27.52 -21.09 23.50
CA VAL A 130 28.44 -19.99 23.85
C VAL A 130 28.21 -19.56 25.29
N SER A 131 29.25 -19.07 25.95
CA SER A 131 29.16 -18.58 27.34
C SER A 131 28.36 -17.27 27.45
N SER A 132 28.35 -16.46 26.41
CA SER A 132 27.57 -15.23 26.31
C SER A 132 27.18 -14.96 24.86
N THR A 133 25.89 -14.92 24.58
CA THR A 133 25.37 -14.56 23.27
C THR A 133 25.44 -13.05 22.98
N GLU A 134 25.52 -12.24 24.05
CA GLU A 134 25.70 -10.78 23.92
C GLU A 134 27.07 -10.40 23.34
N ALA A 135 28.07 -11.27 23.52
CA ALA A 135 29.42 -11.10 22.97
C ALA A 135 29.51 -11.46 21.46
N VAL A 136 28.42 -11.79 20.82
CA VAL A 136 28.36 -12.10 19.38
C VAL A 136 27.53 -11.09 18.67
N THR A 137 28.01 -10.58 17.51
CA THR A 137 27.22 -9.73 16.64
C THR A 137 26.25 -10.60 15.85
N LEU A 138 24.96 -10.40 16.07
CA LEU A 138 23.92 -11.08 15.30
C LEU A 138 23.83 -10.50 13.89
N LYS A 139 23.55 -11.35 12.91
CA LYS A 139 23.42 -10.96 11.50
C LYS A 139 22.22 -11.66 10.88
N ILE A 140 21.42 -10.91 10.16
CA ILE A 140 20.40 -11.42 9.23
C ILE A 140 20.68 -10.76 7.90
N ASP A 141 20.92 -11.55 6.86
CA ASP A 141 21.03 -11.06 5.50
C ASP A 141 19.62 -11.06 4.89
N PRO A 142 18.99 -9.89 4.70
CA PRO A 142 17.62 -9.81 4.19
C PRO A 142 17.50 -10.31 2.74
N ALA A 143 18.61 -10.35 2.00
CA ALA A 143 18.61 -10.77 0.59
C ALA A 143 18.50 -12.30 0.42
N VAL A 144 18.74 -13.09 1.48
CA VAL A 144 18.85 -14.56 1.40
C VAL A 144 18.06 -15.26 2.51
N VAL A 145 17.05 -14.64 3.06
CA VAL A 145 16.12 -15.29 3.99
C VAL A 145 15.18 -16.19 3.18
N LEU A 146 15.31 -17.51 3.33
CA LEU A 146 14.35 -18.44 2.75
C LEU A 146 13.03 -18.37 3.52
N ALA A 147 12.07 -17.65 2.95
CA ALA A 147 10.70 -17.68 3.45
C ALA A 147 10.04 -19.01 3.09
N THR A 148 9.38 -19.65 4.05
CA THR A 148 8.55 -20.83 3.74
C THR A 148 7.35 -20.40 2.88
N ARG A 149 6.86 -21.32 2.02
CA ARG A 149 5.63 -21.07 1.25
C ARG A 149 4.48 -20.62 2.16
N GLN A 150 4.30 -21.31 3.29
CA GLN A 150 3.26 -20.98 4.26
C GLN A 150 3.39 -19.53 4.79
N TYR A 151 4.60 -19.07 5.07
CA TYR A 151 4.84 -17.69 5.50
C TYR A 151 4.46 -16.70 4.39
N VAL A 152 4.94 -16.93 3.16
CA VAL A 152 4.61 -16.08 2.01
C VAL A 152 3.10 -16.03 1.77
N ASP A 153 2.44 -17.19 1.73
CA ASP A 153 1.00 -17.30 1.54
C ASP A 153 0.22 -16.58 2.67
N SER A 154 0.68 -16.68 3.92
CA SER A 154 0.05 -15.99 5.05
C SER A 154 0.20 -14.47 4.96
N GLN A 155 1.39 -13.97 4.57
CA GLN A 155 1.62 -12.54 4.38
C GLN A 155 0.80 -11.98 3.20
N LEU A 156 0.72 -12.75 2.11
CA LEU A 156 -0.09 -12.38 0.95
C LEU A 156 -1.58 -12.27 1.31
N ARG A 157 -2.13 -13.27 2.02
CA ARG A 157 -3.52 -13.22 2.51
C ARG A 157 -3.77 -12.07 3.47
N ALA A 158 -2.83 -11.80 4.37
CA ALA A 158 -2.92 -10.66 5.28
C ALA A 158 -2.92 -9.34 4.50
N HIS A 159 -2.10 -9.24 3.45
CA HIS A 159 -2.08 -8.08 2.58
C HIS A 159 -3.38 -7.93 1.77
N GLU A 160 -3.91 -9.00 1.18
CA GLU A 160 -5.18 -9.01 0.45
C GLU A 160 -6.37 -8.54 1.30
N GLN A 161 -6.36 -8.86 2.59
CA GLN A 161 -7.39 -8.46 3.56
C GLN A 161 -7.14 -7.08 4.18
N SER A 162 -5.96 -6.52 3.96
CA SER A 162 -5.58 -5.23 4.52
C SER A 162 -6.21 -4.08 3.74
N ARG A 163 -6.41 -2.95 4.44
CA ARG A 163 -6.72 -1.65 3.83
C ARG A 163 -5.48 -0.76 3.74
N ASN A 164 -4.30 -1.33 3.93
CA ASN A 164 -3.04 -0.61 3.94
C ASN A 164 -2.54 -0.39 2.50
N HIS A 165 -3.33 0.36 1.74
CA HIS A 165 -3.01 0.79 0.39
C HIS A 165 -3.03 2.31 0.34
N PRO A 166 -2.25 2.95 -0.54
CA PRO A 166 -2.28 4.39 -0.71
C PRO A 166 -3.67 4.89 -1.12
N ASP A 167 -4.07 6.04 -0.58
CA ASP A 167 -5.26 6.74 -1.03
C ASP A 167 -5.04 7.31 -2.45
N ALA A 168 -6.10 7.32 -3.25
CA ALA A 168 -6.06 7.96 -4.56
C ALA A 168 -5.99 9.47 -4.44
N SER A 169 -5.32 10.11 -5.38
CA SER A 169 -5.33 11.55 -5.57
C SER A 169 -5.67 11.89 -7.03
N THR A 170 -5.70 13.16 -7.37
CA THR A 170 -5.90 13.62 -8.76
C THR A 170 -4.73 13.25 -9.68
N THR A 171 -3.57 12.88 -9.12
CA THR A 171 -2.35 12.55 -9.86
C THR A 171 -1.93 11.10 -9.71
N GLU A 172 -2.38 10.39 -8.67
CA GLU A 172 -1.96 9.02 -8.36
C GLU A 172 -3.14 8.08 -8.16
N LYS A 173 -2.96 6.84 -8.56
CA LYS A 173 -3.95 5.77 -8.37
C LYS A 173 -3.90 5.25 -6.94
N GLY A 174 -5.05 4.95 -6.37
CA GLY A 174 -5.16 4.42 -5.02
C GLY A 174 -6.60 4.04 -4.66
N PHE A 175 -6.87 3.81 -3.38
CA PHE A 175 -8.21 3.58 -2.87
C PHE A 175 -8.93 4.90 -2.67
N VAL A 176 -10.24 4.90 -2.91
CA VAL A 176 -11.09 6.07 -2.66
C VAL A 176 -12.16 5.72 -1.64
N GLN A 177 -12.47 6.66 -0.77
CA GLN A 177 -13.62 6.58 0.10
C GLN A 177 -14.88 7.03 -0.65
N LEU A 178 -15.99 6.32 -0.50
CA LEU A 178 -17.26 6.70 -1.09
C LEU A 178 -17.97 7.76 -0.23
N SER A 179 -18.54 8.77 -0.88
CA SER A 179 -19.33 9.83 -0.21
C SER A 179 -20.69 9.96 -0.85
N SER A 180 -21.74 10.12 -0.02
CA SER A 180 -23.09 10.45 -0.46
C SER A 180 -23.42 11.94 -0.33
N SER A 181 -22.43 12.77 -0.03
CA SER A 181 -22.59 14.22 -0.02
C SER A 181 -22.83 14.73 -1.46
N VAL A 182 -23.73 15.67 -1.60
CA VAL A 182 -23.99 16.39 -2.86
C VAL A 182 -23.46 17.83 -2.85
N THR A 183 -22.76 18.17 -1.75
CA THR A 183 -22.18 19.50 -1.52
C THR A 183 -20.70 19.45 -1.19
N SER A 184 -20.07 18.25 -1.27
CA SER A 184 -18.63 18.09 -1.01
C SER A 184 -17.82 18.61 -2.20
N ASP A 185 -16.76 19.32 -1.89
CA ASP A 185 -15.71 19.76 -2.82
C ASP A 185 -14.44 18.88 -2.73
N SER A 186 -14.53 17.73 -2.04
CA SER A 186 -13.41 16.79 -1.89
C SER A 186 -13.00 16.20 -3.23
N GLU A 187 -11.69 16.25 -3.51
CA GLU A 187 -11.08 15.63 -4.69
C GLU A 187 -10.57 14.19 -4.43
N SER A 188 -10.65 13.73 -3.18
CA SER A 188 -10.20 12.39 -2.74
C SER A 188 -11.33 11.39 -2.49
N GLN A 189 -12.59 11.80 -2.76
CA GLN A 189 -13.76 10.95 -2.56
C GLN A 189 -14.51 10.68 -3.86
N ALA A 190 -15.12 9.49 -3.97
CA ALA A 190 -15.98 9.15 -5.10
C ALA A 190 -17.46 9.24 -4.70
N ALA A 191 -18.29 9.77 -5.61
CA ALA A 191 -19.71 9.85 -5.40
C ALA A 191 -20.38 8.47 -5.40
N THR A 192 -21.26 8.24 -4.42
CA THR A 192 -22.11 7.04 -4.43
C THR A 192 -23.25 7.18 -5.44
N PRO A 193 -23.88 6.06 -5.87
CA PRO A 193 -25.12 6.10 -6.64
C PRO A 193 -26.22 6.94 -5.97
N LYS A 194 -26.25 7.00 -4.63
CA LYS A 194 -27.18 7.84 -3.86
C LYS A 194 -26.90 9.32 -4.09
N ALA A 195 -25.65 9.75 -4.06
CA ALA A 195 -25.29 11.15 -4.34
C ALA A 195 -25.71 11.56 -5.76
N VAL A 196 -25.40 10.70 -6.74
CA VAL A 196 -25.78 10.90 -8.15
C VAL A 196 -27.31 10.97 -8.32
N LYS A 197 -28.05 10.07 -7.64
CA LYS A 197 -29.53 10.11 -7.67
C LYS A 197 -30.07 11.43 -7.14
N ILE A 198 -29.58 11.88 -5.96
CA ILE A 198 -30.02 13.16 -5.39
C ILE A 198 -29.73 14.33 -6.33
N ALA A 199 -28.56 14.36 -6.93
CA ALA A 199 -28.18 15.40 -7.90
C ALA A 199 -29.11 15.38 -9.11
N MET A 200 -29.45 14.18 -9.63
CA MET A 200 -30.38 14.03 -10.76
C MET A 200 -31.82 14.42 -10.38
N ASP A 201 -32.30 14.02 -9.20
CA ASP A 201 -33.62 14.41 -8.71
C ASP A 201 -33.72 15.94 -8.55
N ASN A 202 -32.66 16.59 -8.06
CA ASN A 202 -32.58 18.05 -8.00
C ASN A 202 -32.54 18.70 -9.39
N ALA A 203 -31.86 18.09 -10.34
CA ALA A 203 -31.85 18.57 -11.73
C ALA A 203 -33.23 18.43 -12.36
N ASN A 204 -33.92 17.31 -12.14
CA ASN A 204 -35.28 17.06 -12.68
C ASN A 204 -36.34 17.91 -11.98
N ALA A 205 -36.10 18.38 -10.77
CA ALA A 205 -37.00 19.30 -10.07
C ALA A 205 -36.91 20.73 -10.56
N ARG A 206 -35.92 21.05 -11.42
CA ARG A 206 -35.82 22.36 -12.05
C ARG A 206 -36.84 22.49 -13.17
N LEU A 207 -37.20 23.75 -13.51
CA LEU A 207 -38.11 24.04 -14.63
C LEU A 207 -37.58 23.43 -15.94
N ALA A 208 -38.32 22.56 -16.55
CA ALA A 208 -37.93 21.89 -17.78
C ALA A 208 -38.04 22.85 -18.96
N LYS A 209 -36.98 22.99 -19.74
CA LYS A 209 -36.91 23.86 -20.91
C LYS A 209 -38.00 23.53 -21.94
N GLU A 210 -38.27 22.26 -22.11
CA GLU A 210 -39.25 21.72 -23.06
C GLU A 210 -40.70 22.05 -22.68
N ARG A 211 -40.96 22.36 -21.42
CA ARG A 211 -42.29 22.69 -20.89
C ARG A 211 -42.61 24.15 -21.03
N ASN A 212 -41.65 24.96 -21.45
CA ASN A 212 -41.83 26.38 -21.69
C ASN A 212 -42.58 27.11 -20.54
N LEU A 213 -42.14 26.83 -19.30
CA LEU A 213 -42.70 27.35 -18.04
C LEU A 213 -44.08 26.81 -17.64
N SER A 214 -44.64 25.79 -18.33
CA SER A 214 -45.94 25.19 -17.94
C SER A 214 -45.86 24.43 -16.62
N ASP A 215 -44.64 24.10 -16.16
CA ASP A 215 -44.35 23.45 -14.87
C ASP A 215 -44.00 24.45 -13.77
N LEU A 216 -44.23 25.73 -13.99
CA LEU A 216 -43.97 26.76 -12.98
C LEU A 216 -44.94 26.62 -11.81
N PRO A 217 -44.46 26.36 -10.53
CA PRO A 217 -45.33 26.07 -9.42
C PRO A 217 -46.29 27.22 -9.04
N ASN A 218 -45.85 28.44 -9.26
CA ASN A 218 -46.65 29.63 -8.97
C ASN A 218 -46.43 30.71 -10.05
N PRO A 219 -47.16 30.65 -11.14
CA PRO A 219 -47.07 31.66 -12.21
C PRO A 219 -47.41 33.09 -11.78
N ALA A 220 -48.27 33.26 -10.76
CA ALA A 220 -48.63 34.59 -10.25
C ALA A 220 -47.46 35.27 -9.54
N LEU A 221 -46.78 34.51 -8.65
CA LEU A 221 -45.59 34.98 -7.95
C LEU A 221 -44.44 35.25 -8.93
N ALA A 222 -44.29 34.42 -9.95
CA ALA A 222 -43.25 34.64 -10.98
C ALA A 222 -43.50 35.95 -11.74
N ARG A 223 -44.75 36.26 -12.15
CA ARG A 223 -45.08 37.55 -12.77
C ARG A 223 -44.79 38.73 -11.86
N GLN A 224 -45.09 38.58 -10.55
CA GLN A 224 -44.82 39.63 -9.56
C GLN A 224 -43.28 39.86 -9.41
N ASN A 225 -42.50 38.81 -9.32
CA ASN A 225 -41.04 38.91 -9.25
C ASN A 225 -40.40 39.49 -10.50
N LEU A 226 -40.99 39.25 -11.67
CA LEU A 226 -40.61 39.85 -12.94
C LEU A 226 -41.15 41.28 -13.11
N GLN A 227 -41.84 41.81 -12.09
CA GLN A 227 -42.43 43.17 -12.10
C GLN A 227 -43.40 43.40 -13.27
N LEU A 228 -44.01 42.32 -13.72
CA LEU A 228 -45.08 42.44 -14.75
C LEU A 228 -46.36 42.90 -14.05
N GLY A 229 -46.88 44.03 -14.49
CA GLY A 229 -48.11 44.59 -13.96
C GLY A 229 -49.33 43.68 -14.20
N ASP A 230 -50.46 44.01 -13.61
CA ASP A 230 -51.70 43.24 -13.69
C ASP A 230 -52.25 43.14 -15.14
N SER A 231 -51.85 44.03 -16.02
CA SER A 231 -52.13 43.93 -17.47
C SER A 231 -51.59 42.67 -18.13
N SER A 232 -50.51 42.09 -17.59
CA SER A 232 -49.90 40.85 -18.13
C SER A 232 -50.79 39.61 -18.13
N THR A 233 -51.90 39.65 -17.42
CA THR A 233 -52.93 38.57 -17.38
C THR A 233 -54.21 38.91 -18.11
N LYS A 234 -54.30 40.08 -18.69
CA LYS A 234 -55.50 40.59 -19.40
C LYS A 234 -55.36 40.43 -20.91
N ASN A 235 -56.41 40.04 -21.54
CA ASN A 235 -56.48 40.05 -23.03
C ASN A 235 -56.68 41.46 -23.52
N THR A 236 -56.23 41.73 -24.73
CA THR A 236 -56.56 42.95 -25.46
C THR A 236 -58.04 42.92 -25.90
N GLY A 237 -58.79 43.94 -25.66
CA GLY A 237 -60.21 43.97 -26.00
C GLY A 237 -60.90 45.26 -25.60
N THR A 238 -62.21 45.34 -25.90
CA THR A 238 -63.05 46.55 -25.72
C THR A 238 -63.92 46.46 -24.47
N THR A 239 -63.95 45.33 -23.76
CA THR A 239 -64.79 45.11 -22.56
C THR A 239 -64.09 45.46 -21.28
N ALA A 240 -64.82 45.50 -20.15
CA ALA A 240 -64.21 45.68 -18.84
C ALA A 240 -63.19 44.60 -18.57
N ASN A 241 -62.10 44.94 -17.85
CA ASN A 241 -60.97 44.06 -17.49
C ASN A 241 -60.12 43.62 -18.69
N THR A 242 -60.22 44.22 -19.83
CA THR A 242 -59.28 44.05 -20.97
C THR A 242 -58.31 45.23 -21.06
N VAL A 243 -57.17 45.02 -21.72
CA VAL A 243 -56.27 46.12 -22.14
C VAL A 243 -56.71 46.64 -23.46
N ALA A 244 -56.89 47.93 -23.58
CA ALA A 244 -57.28 48.54 -24.87
C ALA A 244 -56.12 48.39 -25.87
N ALA A 245 -56.45 48.00 -27.10
CA ALA A 245 -55.51 48.07 -28.22
C ALA A 245 -55.27 49.54 -28.63
N GLY A 246 -54.09 49.80 -29.20
CA GLY A 246 -53.79 51.20 -29.63
C GLY A 246 -54.74 51.79 -30.67
N ASP A 247 -55.44 50.93 -31.39
CA ASP A 247 -56.49 51.26 -32.38
C ASP A 247 -57.92 51.21 -31.80
N ASP A 248 -58.04 50.94 -30.47
CA ASP A 248 -59.33 50.90 -29.81
C ASP A 248 -60.05 52.26 -29.90
N ALA A 249 -61.33 52.20 -30.24
CA ALA A 249 -62.15 53.41 -30.36
C ALA A 249 -62.21 54.27 -29.09
N ARG A 250 -61.97 53.63 -27.90
CA ARG A 250 -61.87 54.33 -26.60
C ARG A 250 -60.62 55.20 -26.52
N ILE A 251 -59.55 54.83 -27.25
CA ILE A 251 -58.30 55.60 -27.35
C ILE A 251 -58.38 56.56 -28.51
N THR A 252 -58.70 56.02 -29.67
CA THR A 252 -58.73 56.84 -30.91
C THR A 252 -59.86 57.87 -30.94
N GLY A 253 -60.97 57.59 -30.24
CA GLY A 253 -62.10 58.52 -30.06
C GLY A 253 -61.99 59.46 -28.87
N ALA A 254 -60.89 59.31 -28.06
CA ALA A 254 -60.66 60.20 -26.91
C ALA A 254 -60.24 61.60 -27.43
N MET A 255 -60.65 62.64 -26.69
CA MET A 255 -60.22 64.00 -26.97
C MET A 255 -58.71 64.13 -27.05
N GLN A 256 -58.20 64.63 -28.13
CA GLN A 256 -56.74 64.80 -28.31
C GLN A 256 -56.29 66.18 -27.82
N LYS A 257 -55.32 66.18 -26.88
CA LYS A 257 -54.72 67.41 -26.34
C LYS A 257 -54.20 68.33 -27.45
N SER A 258 -53.69 67.79 -28.54
CA SER A 258 -53.15 68.49 -29.66
C SER A 258 -54.24 69.19 -30.48
N GLN A 259 -55.47 68.72 -30.34
CA GLN A 259 -56.63 69.33 -31.08
C GLN A 259 -57.27 70.51 -30.32
N ASN A 260 -56.86 70.76 -29.09
CA ASN A 260 -57.31 71.83 -28.19
C ASN A 260 -58.87 71.99 -28.20
N GLY A 261 -59.57 70.82 -28.23
CA GLY A 261 -61.03 70.75 -28.22
C GLY A 261 -61.71 70.86 -29.61
N ALA A 262 -60.92 70.97 -30.67
CA ALA A 262 -61.49 70.99 -32.03
C ALA A 262 -62.08 69.65 -32.48
N ASP A 263 -61.74 68.56 -31.74
CA ASP A 263 -62.24 67.20 -31.90
C ASP A 263 -63.55 66.92 -31.13
N ILE A 264 -64.12 67.95 -30.46
CA ILE A 264 -65.42 67.88 -29.82
C ILE A 264 -66.50 68.07 -30.89
N GLN A 265 -67.26 66.97 -31.18
CA GLN A 265 -68.28 67.00 -32.25
C GLN A 265 -69.53 67.81 -31.88
N ASP A 266 -69.87 67.94 -30.61
CA ASP A 266 -71.01 68.71 -30.15
C ASP A 266 -70.64 69.51 -28.91
N VAL A 267 -70.12 70.70 -29.11
CA VAL A 267 -69.63 71.56 -28.01
C VAL A 267 -70.78 71.97 -27.08
N ALA A 268 -72.07 72.09 -27.57
CA ALA A 268 -73.17 72.42 -26.73
C ALA A 268 -73.61 71.33 -25.73
N LYS A 269 -73.31 70.04 -26.02
CA LYS A 269 -73.48 68.91 -25.08
C LYS A 269 -72.30 68.72 -24.19
N PHE A 270 -71.15 69.25 -24.52
CA PHE A 270 -69.98 69.15 -23.74
C PHE A 270 -69.91 70.20 -22.60
N LEU A 271 -70.45 71.35 -22.81
CA LEU A 271 -70.63 72.43 -21.84
C LEU A 271 -71.95 72.25 -21.09
#